data_4c8a28b74808f7d0b5d4b82e060d669a
#
_entry.id   4c8a28b74808f7d0b5d4b82e060d669a
#
_cell.length_a   1.000
_cell.length_b   1.000
_cell.length_c   1.000
_cell.angle_alpha   90.00
_cell.angle_beta   90.00
_cell.angle_gamma   90.00
#
_symmetry.space_group_name_H-M   'P 1'
#
loop_
_entity.id
_entity.type
_entity.pdbx_description
1 polymer ?
#
loop_
_entity_poly.entity_id
_entity_poly.type
_entity_poly.pdbx_seq_one_letter_code
_entity_poly.pdbx_strand_id
1 'polypeptide(L)'
;MKISALLLTLAWAMALNSAALGADNGAASSGAKPSATVKERTSTMKIRLTINGKAITATLIDNSTARDFLTLLPMTLTLEDYAATEKISYLPRKLSTADAPAGSDPSVGDVTYYAPWGNLAFFYRDFGYSTGLIQLGRIDSGIQALSVAGPLKATIERIEK
;
A
#
# COMPACT_ATOMS: atom_id res chain seq x y z
N MET A 1 -50.80 0.33 7.36
CA MET A 1 -50.87 0.57 8.85
C MET A 1 -49.69 1.41 9.25
N LYS A 2 -50.02 2.53 9.84
CA LYS A 2 -49.16 3.60 10.37
C LYS A 2 -48.42 3.14 11.62
N ILE A 3 -47.27 3.79 11.90
CA ILE A 3 -46.79 4.17 13.25
C ILE A 3 -45.25 4.26 13.12
N SER A 4 -44.55 5.25 13.41
CA SER A 4 -44.53 6.56 14.07
C SER A 4 -43.08 6.83 14.44
N ALA A 5 -42.69 8.04 14.21
CA ALA A 5 -41.39 8.63 14.55
C ALA A 5 -41.19 8.68 16.08
N LEU A 6 -39.91 8.61 16.51
CA LEU A 6 -39.51 9.16 17.79
C LEU A 6 -38.19 9.91 17.66
N LEU A 7 -38.31 11.22 17.66
CA LEU A 7 -37.24 12.20 17.86
C LEU A 7 -36.85 12.20 19.35
N LEU A 8 -35.54 12.11 19.63
CA LEU A 8 -35.03 12.50 20.94
C LEU A 8 -33.87 13.48 20.77
N THR A 9 -34.18 14.73 20.93
CA THR A 9 -33.23 15.84 21.11
C THR A 9 -32.75 15.85 22.56
N LEU A 10 -31.42 15.91 22.75
CA LEU A 10 -30.86 16.32 24.04
C LEU A 10 -29.76 17.35 23.81
N ALA A 11 -30.09 18.59 24.09
CA ALA A 11 -29.17 19.71 24.24
C ALA A 11 -28.57 19.69 25.66
N TRP A 12 -27.25 19.92 25.79
CA TRP A 12 -26.68 20.36 27.06
C TRP A 12 -25.53 21.33 26.84
N ALA A 13 -25.70 22.40 27.26
CA ALA A 13 -25.27 23.63 27.91
C ALA A 13 -23.75 23.79 28.11
N MET A 14 -23.36 25.04 27.76
CA MET A 14 -22.13 25.73 28.06
C MET A 14 -21.84 25.82 29.56
N ALA A 15 -20.56 25.74 29.93
CA ALA A 15 -20.04 26.37 31.12
C ALA A 15 -18.76 27.14 30.77
N LEU A 16 -18.91 28.47 30.75
CA LEU A 16 -17.81 29.43 30.79
C LEU A 16 -17.24 29.42 32.22
N ASN A 17 -15.93 29.39 32.38
CA ASN A 17 -15.33 29.86 33.60
C ASN A 17 -14.11 30.74 33.27
N SER A 18 -14.23 31.98 33.73
CA SER A 18 -13.28 33.09 33.57
C SER A 18 -12.28 33.15 34.72
N ALA A 19 -11.11 33.62 34.37
CA ALA A 19 -10.18 34.50 35.11
C ALA A 19 -9.42 34.01 36.35
N ALA A 20 -8.11 34.12 36.26
CA ALA A 20 -7.34 34.98 37.17
C ALA A 20 -5.97 35.27 36.60
N LEU A 21 -5.61 36.54 36.58
CA LEU A 21 -4.29 37.09 36.34
C LEU A 21 -3.29 36.70 37.46
N GLY A 22 -2.06 36.41 37.09
CA GLY A 22 -0.94 36.38 38.00
C GLY A 22 0.34 36.62 37.19
N ALA A 23 0.80 37.85 37.18
CA ALA A 23 2.12 38.20 36.66
C ALA A 23 3.17 37.86 37.74
N ASP A 24 4.25 37.19 37.30
CA ASP A 24 5.56 37.52 37.91
C ASP A 24 6.71 37.15 36.94
N ASN A 25 7.69 38.06 36.96
CA ASN A 25 8.90 38.07 36.18
C ASN A 25 9.91 37.04 36.69
N GLY A 26 10.55 36.34 35.75
CA GLY A 26 11.75 35.55 36.05
C GLY A 26 12.52 35.26 34.77
N ALA A 27 13.46 36.14 34.47
CA ALA A 27 14.45 35.90 33.41
C ALA A 27 15.38 34.76 33.83
N ALA A 28 15.66 33.82 32.90
CA ALA A 28 17.03 33.33 32.67
C ALA A 28 17.07 32.25 31.58
N SER A 29 17.86 32.55 30.60
CA SER A 29 18.86 31.69 29.97
C SER A 29 18.46 30.49 29.14
N SER A 30 18.46 30.71 27.83
CA SER A 30 19.42 30.09 26.92
C SER A 30 19.54 28.56 27.00
N GLY A 31 18.98 27.92 26.02
CA GLY A 31 19.23 26.52 25.75
C GLY A 31 18.40 26.04 24.55
N ALA A 32 18.42 26.79 23.47
CA ALA A 32 17.87 26.28 22.21
C ALA A 32 18.75 25.13 21.72
N LYS A 33 18.41 23.92 22.14
CA LYS A 33 18.90 22.71 21.51
C LYS A 33 18.33 22.71 20.09
N PRO A 34 19.18 22.64 19.04
CA PRO A 34 18.63 22.54 17.68
C PRO A 34 17.84 21.25 17.63
N SER A 35 16.51 21.40 17.44
CA SER A 35 15.64 20.30 17.06
C SER A 35 16.13 19.86 15.70
N ALA A 36 16.94 18.81 15.69
CA ALA A 36 17.27 18.11 14.47
C ALA A 36 15.93 17.61 13.91
N THR A 37 15.44 18.30 12.91
CA THR A 37 14.35 17.82 12.08
C THR A 37 14.84 16.50 11.48
N VAL A 38 14.49 15.40 12.12
CA VAL A 38 14.62 14.07 11.54
C VAL A 38 13.71 14.10 10.34
N LYS A 39 14.28 14.45 9.18
CA LYS A 39 13.66 14.26 7.89
C LYS A 39 13.48 12.75 7.78
N GLU A 40 12.30 12.29 8.16
CA GLU A 40 11.86 10.91 7.98
C GLU A 40 12.06 10.59 6.50
N ARG A 41 13.13 9.89 6.20
CA ARG A 41 13.38 9.37 4.86
C ARG A 41 12.37 8.26 4.68
N THR A 42 11.19 8.60 4.19
CA THR A 42 10.26 7.62 3.68
C THR A 42 11.00 6.86 2.57
N SER A 43 11.55 5.73 2.93
CA SER A 43 12.28 4.87 2.00
C SER A 43 11.26 4.34 1.00
N THR A 44 11.18 4.99 -0.15
CA THR A 44 10.30 4.52 -1.24
C THR A 44 10.83 3.18 -1.72
N MET A 45 10.09 2.12 -1.46
CA MET A 45 10.42 0.77 -1.91
C MET A 45 10.05 0.66 -3.39
N LYS A 46 11.04 0.50 -4.26
CA LYS A 46 10.84 0.35 -5.70
C LYS A 46 11.37 -0.97 -6.21
N ILE A 47 10.68 -1.51 -7.18
CA ILE A 47 11.09 -2.70 -7.92
C ILE A 47 11.14 -2.40 -9.42
N ARG A 48 11.97 -3.16 -10.13
CA ARG A 48 12.04 -3.18 -11.58
C ARG A 48 11.59 -4.55 -12.07
N LEU A 49 10.70 -4.56 -13.04
CA LEU A 49 10.34 -5.75 -13.81
C LEU A 49 10.95 -5.60 -15.20
N THR A 50 11.74 -6.56 -15.62
CA THR A 50 12.26 -6.61 -17.00
C THR A 50 11.52 -7.69 -17.76
N ILE A 51 10.73 -7.29 -18.77
CA ILE A 51 9.90 -8.16 -19.60
C ILE A 51 10.30 -7.93 -21.05
N ASN A 52 10.78 -8.99 -21.74
CA ASN A 52 11.23 -8.90 -23.14
C ASN A 52 12.21 -7.73 -23.40
N GLY A 53 13.14 -7.50 -22.46
CA GLY A 53 14.13 -6.42 -22.53
C GLY A 53 13.57 -5.01 -22.21
N LYS A 54 12.29 -4.87 -21.93
CA LYS A 54 11.68 -3.61 -21.48
C LYS A 54 11.60 -3.56 -19.96
N ALA A 55 12.07 -2.47 -19.38
CA ALA A 55 11.99 -2.23 -17.93
C ALA A 55 10.69 -1.49 -17.58
N ILE A 56 9.98 -2.02 -16.59
CA ILE A 56 8.82 -1.41 -15.95
C ILE A 56 9.20 -1.19 -14.50
N THR A 57 8.79 -0.08 -13.91
CA THR A 57 9.00 0.19 -12.48
C THR A 57 7.70 0.17 -11.73
N ALA A 58 7.76 -0.27 -10.49
CA ALA A 58 6.65 -0.20 -9.57
C ALA A 58 7.10 0.34 -8.21
N THR A 59 6.23 1.10 -7.59
CA THR A 59 6.40 1.60 -6.23
C THR A 59 5.58 0.73 -5.28
N LEU A 60 6.23 0.17 -4.27
CA LEU A 60 5.56 -0.64 -3.26
C LEU A 60 5.14 0.23 -2.07
N ILE A 61 4.02 -0.16 -1.45
CA ILE A 61 3.56 0.42 -0.19
C ILE A 61 4.29 -0.25 0.97
N ASP A 62 4.45 0.47 2.06
CA ASP A 62 5.16 -0.03 3.24
C ASP A 62 4.20 -0.83 4.13
N ASN A 63 4.00 -2.11 3.79
CA ASN A 63 3.30 -3.09 4.63
C ASN A 63 4.14 -4.37 4.83
N SER A 64 3.72 -5.21 5.77
CA SER A 64 4.43 -6.46 6.11
C SER A 64 4.59 -7.41 4.93
N THR A 65 3.55 -7.55 4.09
CA THR A 65 3.53 -8.42 2.93
C THR A 65 4.49 -7.94 1.83
N ALA A 66 4.51 -6.61 1.56
CA ALA A 66 5.43 -6.04 0.58
C ALA A 66 6.89 -6.11 1.05
N ARG A 67 7.15 -5.88 2.34
CA ARG A 67 8.50 -6.08 2.90
C ARG A 67 8.96 -7.53 2.80
N ASP A 68 8.07 -8.49 3.07
CA ASP A 68 8.38 -9.91 2.93
C ASP A 68 8.60 -10.31 1.46
N PHE A 69 7.81 -9.77 0.53
CA PHE A 69 8.04 -9.94 -0.91
C PHE A 69 9.43 -9.48 -1.34
N LEU A 70 9.89 -8.32 -0.86
CA LEU A 70 11.22 -7.81 -1.19
C LEU A 70 12.36 -8.75 -0.77
N THR A 71 12.15 -9.61 0.22
CA THR A 71 13.18 -10.60 0.65
C THR A 71 13.39 -11.72 -0.35
N LEU A 72 12.47 -11.90 -1.29
CA LEU A 72 12.57 -12.92 -2.34
C LEU A 72 13.34 -12.43 -3.57
N LEU A 73 13.60 -11.13 -3.68
CA LEU A 73 14.24 -10.54 -4.86
C LEU A 73 15.77 -10.62 -4.78
N PRO A 74 16.48 -10.79 -5.92
CA PRO A 74 15.91 -10.86 -7.28
C PRO A 74 15.31 -12.24 -7.60
N MET A 75 14.29 -12.26 -8.49
CA MET A 75 13.71 -13.50 -8.98
C MET A 75 13.26 -13.38 -10.44
N THR A 76 13.20 -14.53 -11.12
CA THR A 76 12.62 -14.64 -12.46
C THR A 76 11.38 -15.52 -12.40
N LEU A 77 10.29 -15.02 -12.95
CA LEU A 77 8.98 -15.65 -12.95
C LEU A 77 8.43 -15.76 -14.37
N THR A 78 7.56 -16.72 -14.59
CA THR A 78 6.67 -16.75 -15.75
C THR A 78 5.32 -16.21 -15.32
N LEU A 79 4.89 -15.14 -15.96
CA LEU A 79 3.60 -14.50 -15.72
C LEU A 79 2.58 -15.06 -16.70
N GLU A 80 1.53 -15.70 -16.19
CA GLU A 80 0.44 -16.29 -16.98
C GLU A 80 -0.79 -15.38 -16.96
N ASP A 81 -1.57 -15.37 -18.05
CA ASP A 81 -2.85 -14.67 -18.06
C ASP A 81 -3.87 -15.38 -17.15
N TYR A 82 -4.58 -14.59 -16.36
CA TYR A 82 -5.70 -15.08 -15.58
C TYR A 82 -6.94 -14.21 -15.81
N ALA A 83 -8.06 -14.86 -16.12
CA ALA A 83 -9.37 -14.25 -16.36
C ALA A 83 -9.37 -13.07 -17.37
N ALA A 84 -8.32 -12.92 -18.18
CA ALA A 84 -8.09 -11.78 -19.09
C ALA A 84 -8.13 -10.41 -18.36
N THR A 85 -7.75 -10.38 -17.09
CA THR A 85 -7.72 -9.19 -16.25
C THR A 85 -6.35 -8.92 -15.64
N GLU A 86 -5.55 -9.96 -15.44
CA GLU A 86 -4.30 -9.88 -14.70
C GLU A 86 -3.26 -10.89 -15.21
N LYS A 87 -2.00 -10.62 -14.91
CA LYS A 87 -0.90 -11.58 -15.02
C LYS A 87 -0.60 -12.13 -13.64
N ILE A 88 -0.57 -13.45 -13.49
CA ILE A 88 -0.26 -14.11 -12.22
C ILE A 88 1.03 -14.93 -12.30
N SER A 89 1.68 -15.10 -11.16
CA SER A 89 2.76 -16.08 -10.99
C SER A 89 2.85 -16.54 -9.54
N TYR A 90 2.98 -17.84 -9.35
CA TYR A 90 3.17 -18.40 -8.01
C TYR A 90 4.53 -18.06 -7.46
N LEU A 91 4.58 -17.72 -6.17
CA LEU A 91 5.82 -17.47 -5.45
C LEU A 91 6.40 -18.79 -4.90
N PRO A 92 7.72 -18.83 -4.66
CA PRO A 92 8.40 -20.03 -4.12
C PRO A 92 7.96 -20.36 -2.69
N ARG A 93 7.39 -19.40 -1.98
CA ARG A 93 6.75 -19.57 -0.66
C ARG A 93 5.62 -18.56 -0.47
N LYS A 94 4.75 -18.85 0.47
CA LYS A 94 3.74 -17.87 0.91
C LYS A 94 4.40 -16.68 1.62
N LEU A 95 3.84 -15.50 1.41
CA LEU A 95 4.24 -14.27 2.09
C LEU A 95 3.53 -14.12 3.43
N SER A 96 4.14 -13.34 4.32
CA SER A 96 3.49 -12.89 5.55
C SER A 96 2.24 -12.08 5.23
N THR A 97 1.16 -12.37 5.94
CA THR A 97 -0.10 -11.63 5.87
C THR A 97 -0.42 -10.93 7.19
N ALA A 98 0.61 -10.74 8.05
CA ALA A 98 0.46 -10.04 9.31
C ALA A 98 -0.05 -8.62 9.05
N ASP A 99 -1.09 -8.23 9.76
CA ASP A 99 -1.73 -6.90 9.66
C ASP A 99 -2.31 -6.58 8.26
N ALA A 100 -2.46 -7.59 7.39
CA ALA A 100 -3.05 -7.39 6.08
C ALA A 100 -4.58 -7.19 6.18
N PRO A 101 -5.16 -6.35 5.31
CA PRO A 101 -6.61 -6.22 5.22
C PRO A 101 -7.25 -7.53 4.76
N ALA A 102 -8.56 -7.68 5.02
CA ALA A 102 -9.31 -8.89 4.63
C ALA A 102 -9.34 -9.11 3.11
N GLY A 103 -9.15 -8.07 2.32
CA GLY A 103 -9.09 -8.10 0.87
C GLY A 103 -8.95 -6.69 0.30
N SER A 104 -8.94 -6.59 -1.02
CA SER A 104 -8.87 -5.31 -1.74
C SER A 104 -9.67 -5.33 -3.03
N ASP A 105 -9.95 -4.14 -3.55
CA ASP A 105 -10.57 -3.88 -4.85
C ASP A 105 -9.47 -3.35 -5.78
N PRO A 106 -8.90 -4.19 -6.65
CA PRO A 106 -7.74 -3.81 -7.44
C PRO A 106 -8.12 -2.94 -8.63
N SER A 107 -7.25 -2.02 -8.99
CA SER A 107 -7.32 -1.18 -10.17
C SER A 107 -6.20 -1.47 -11.15
N VAL A 108 -6.34 -0.99 -12.39
CA VAL A 108 -5.28 -1.10 -13.41
C VAL A 108 -3.95 -0.55 -12.87
N GLY A 109 -2.90 -1.34 -12.97
CA GLY A 109 -1.56 -1.02 -12.49
C GLY A 109 -1.25 -1.56 -11.10
N ASP A 110 -2.22 -2.09 -10.38
CA ASP A 110 -1.95 -2.62 -9.05
C ASP A 110 -1.10 -3.89 -9.10
N VAL A 111 -0.14 -3.96 -8.18
CA VAL A 111 0.68 -5.12 -7.86
C VAL A 111 0.16 -5.69 -6.56
N THR A 112 -0.31 -6.92 -6.59
CA THR A 112 -0.99 -7.55 -5.46
C THR A 112 -0.44 -8.93 -5.16
N TYR A 113 -0.78 -9.44 -3.98
CA TYR A 113 -0.56 -10.83 -3.57
C TYR A 113 -1.88 -11.47 -3.20
N TYR A 114 -2.24 -12.57 -3.84
CA TYR A 114 -3.42 -13.35 -3.50
C TYR A 114 -3.05 -14.45 -2.51
N ALA A 115 -3.31 -14.21 -1.23
CA ALA A 115 -2.87 -15.05 -0.13
C ALA A 115 -3.39 -16.50 -0.18
N PRO A 116 -4.66 -16.77 -0.59
CA PRO A 116 -5.16 -18.14 -0.68
C PRO A 116 -4.30 -19.03 -1.57
N TRP A 117 -3.87 -18.51 -2.72
CA TRP A 117 -3.06 -19.27 -3.69
C TRP A 117 -1.55 -19.07 -3.53
N GLY A 118 -1.12 -17.97 -2.91
CA GLY A 118 0.30 -17.67 -2.75
C GLY A 118 0.96 -17.14 -4.03
N ASN A 119 0.21 -16.43 -4.86
CA ASN A 119 0.69 -15.85 -6.11
C ASN A 119 0.71 -14.33 -6.10
N LEU A 120 1.62 -13.75 -6.91
CA LEU A 120 1.52 -12.36 -7.34
C LEU A 120 0.44 -12.23 -8.41
N ALA A 121 -0.18 -11.04 -8.45
CA ALA A 121 -1.05 -10.63 -9.54
C ALA A 121 -0.77 -9.17 -9.94
N PHE A 122 -0.69 -8.93 -11.24
CA PHE A 122 -0.45 -7.63 -11.85
C PHE A 122 -1.68 -7.30 -12.70
N PHE A 123 -2.50 -6.37 -12.23
CA PHE A 123 -3.76 -6.04 -12.88
C PHE A 123 -3.53 -5.10 -14.07
N TYR A 124 -3.91 -5.52 -15.26
CA TYR A 124 -3.94 -4.69 -16.46
C TYR A 124 -5.37 -4.30 -16.87
N ARG A 125 -6.38 -4.77 -16.14
CA ARG A 125 -7.77 -4.32 -16.16
C ARG A 125 -8.29 -4.21 -14.73
N ASP A 126 -9.36 -3.43 -14.55
CA ASP A 126 -10.04 -3.33 -13.26
C ASP A 126 -10.76 -4.65 -12.95
N PHE A 127 -10.84 -4.96 -11.66
CA PHE A 127 -11.53 -6.12 -11.12
C PHE A 127 -12.29 -5.69 -9.86
N GLY A 128 -13.24 -6.48 -9.40
CA GLY A 128 -13.98 -6.20 -8.18
C GLY A 128 -13.25 -6.64 -6.92
N TYR A 129 -13.85 -6.33 -5.76
CA TYR A 129 -13.31 -6.73 -4.46
C TYR A 129 -13.05 -8.22 -4.38
N SER A 130 -11.88 -8.58 -3.90
CA SER A 130 -11.46 -9.96 -3.70
C SER A 130 -10.92 -10.17 -2.28
N THR A 131 -11.54 -11.10 -1.55
CA THR A 131 -11.08 -11.50 -0.21
C THR A 131 -9.73 -12.21 -0.32
N GLY A 132 -8.80 -11.84 0.57
CA GLY A 132 -7.45 -12.40 0.59
C GLY A 132 -6.49 -11.77 -0.44
N LEU A 133 -6.95 -10.79 -1.23
CA LEU A 133 -6.10 -10.01 -2.11
C LEU A 133 -5.46 -8.85 -1.34
N ILE A 134 -4.14 -8.79 -1.33
CA ILE A 134 -3.36 -7.81 -0.57
C ILE A 134 -2.60 -6.92 -1.55
N GLN A 135 -2.81 -5.63 -1.48
CA GLN A 135 -2.08 -4.68 -2.31
C GLN A 135 -0.63 -4.56 -1.83
N LEU A 136 0.32 -4.77 -2.73
CA LEU A 136 1.76 -4.61 -2.49
C LEU A 136 2.27 -3.27 -3.00
N GLY A 137 1.64 -2.72 -4.03
CA GLY A 137 2.07 -1.48 -4.65
C GLY A 137 1.39 -1.22 -5.99
N ARG A 138 2.02 -0.38 -6.80
CA ARG A 138 1.50 0.01 -8.11
C ARG A 138 2.61 0.20 -9.13
N ILE A 139 2.34 -0.16 -10.37
CA ILE A 139 3.20 0.12 -11.53
C ILE A 139 3.20 1.62 -11.79
N ASP A 140 4.40 2.20 -11.86
CA ASP A 140 4.58 3.63 -12.10
C ASP A 140 4.31 3.99 -13.58
N SER A 141 4.75 3.09 -14.50
CA SER A 141 4.59 3.27 -15.96
C SER A 141 4.82 1.97 -16.71
N GLY A 142 4.31 1.89 -17.94
CA GLY A 142 4.58 0.74 -18.85
C GLY A 142 3.65 -0.45 -18.66
N ILE A 143 2.49 -0.27 -18.03
CA ILE A 143 1.49 -1.33 -17.78
C ILE A 143 1.10 -2.09 -19.07
N GLN A 144 1.16 -1.44 -20.24
CA GLN A 144 0.81 -2.03 -21.53
C GLN A 144 1.65 -3.26 -21.86
N ALA A 145 2.88 -3.36 -21.32
CA ALA A 145 3.71 -4.54 -21.53
C ALA A 145 3.14 -5.80 -20.87
N LEU A 146 2.26 -5.65 -19.86
CA LEU A 146 1.56 -6.75 -19.19
C LEU A 146 0.27 -7.17 -19.90
N SER A 147 -0.29 -6.31 -20.76
CA SER A 147 -1.53 -6.61 -21.51
C SER A 147 -1.29 -7.51 -22.73
N VAL A 148 -0.06 -7.90 -23.02
CA VAL A 148 0.28 -8.79 -24.12
C VAL A 148 -0.20 -10.21 -23.78
N ALA A 149 -0.96 -10.81 -24.68
CA ALA A 149 -1.48 -12.16 -24.48
C ALA A 149 -0.38 -13.22 -24.40
N GLY A 150 -0.61 -14.27 -23.63
CA GLY A 150 0.28 -15.39 -23.44
C GLY A 150 1.29 -15.19 -22.32
N PRO A 151 2.10 -16.21 -22.03
CA PRO A 151 3.06 -16.18 -20.92
C PRO A 151 4.19 -15.17 -21.19
N LEU A 152 4.56 -14.45 -20.14
CA LEU A 152 5.65 -13.47 -20.16
C LEU A 152 6.73 -13.86 -19.15
N LYS A 153 7.98 -13.94 -19.59
CA LYS A 153 9.11 -14.09 -18.67
C LYS A 153 9.48 -12.73 -18.10
N ALA A 154 9.42 -12.59 -16.79
CA ALA A 154 9.74 -11.37 -16.06
C ALA A 154 10.87 -11.63 -15.05
N THR A 155 11.90 -10.79 -15.07
CA THR A 155 12.87 -10.70 -13.98
C THR A 155 12.49 -9.52 -13.11
N ILE A 156 12.38 -9.75 -11.79
CA ILE A 156 11.99 -8.75 -10.81
C ILE A 156 13.17 -8.51 -9.88
N GLU A 157 13.55 -7.25 -9.73
CA GLU A 157 14.68 -6.81 -8.92
C GLU A 157 14.28 -5.62 -8.03
N ARG A 158 14.92 -5.52 -6.87
CA ARG A 158 14.82 -4.33 -6.03
C ARG A 158 15.64 -3.21 -6.67
N ILE A 159 15.09 -2.00 -6.69
CA ILE A 159 15.85 -0.80 -7.06
C ILE A 159 16.46 -0.25 -5.78
N GLU A 160 17.75 -0.33 -5.65
CA GLU A 160 18.51 0.32 -4.58
C GLU A 160 18.73 1.79 -4.93
N LYS A 161 18.71 2.65 -3.89
CA LYS A 161 19.00 4.10 -4.04
C LYS A 161 20.48 4.34 -3.95
#